data_3681c29c743173f2e14b99d0cb39dd00
#
_entry.id   3681c29c743173f2e14b99d0cb39dd00
#
_cell.length_a   1.000
_cell.length_b   1.000
_cell.length_c   1.000
_cell.angle_alpha   90.00
_cell.angle_beta   90.00
_cell.angle_gamma   90.00
#
_symmetry.space_group_name_H-M   'P 1'
#
loop_
_entity.id
_entity.type
_entity.pdbx_description
1 polymer ?
#
loop_
_entity_poly.entity_id
_entity_poly.type
_entity_poly.pdbx_seq_one_letter_code
_entity_poly.pdbx_strand_id
1 'polypeptide(L)'
;MKLSLSKPPRHGTGFTLVDLAIVLVIVALLASGLMVGIAAQRNAAETIDAQRQLENIRETLTGFALTHGRLPCPALPNLTSSDASVGVENCAQPHGVLPWVTLGLPEVDPWGRRFTYYAHGSFTGAVPSGALASFTLDTVGNANVKAGSGSSSNVASDLPAVVVSHGSRGAGGWQPNGSQLPGVSGDEAENADADLTFISRTQDGNFDDLVTWIVPSILKSKMVAAGRLP
;
A
#
# COMPACT_ATOMS: atom_id res chain seq x y z
N MET A 1 -31.70 -32.54 -76.85
CA MET A 1 -31.03 -31.23 -76.88
C MET A 1 -30.70 -30.88 -75.44
N LYS A 2 -29.45 -31.14 -74.96
CA LYS A 2 -29.03 -30.87 -73.55
C LYS A 2 -28.26 -29.57 -73.59
N LEU A 3 -28.80 -28.52 -72.90
CA LEU A 3 -28.10 -27.25 -72.66
C LEU A 3 -27.13 -27.48 -71.48
N SER A 4 -25.83 -27.31 -71.77
CA SER A 4 -24.78 -27.25 -70.78
C SER A 4 -24.64 -25.81 -70.29
N LEU A 5 -24.99 -25.57 -69.01
CA LEU A 5 -24.70 -24.30 -68.34
C LEU A 5 -23.23 -24.31 -67.87
N SER A 6 -22.38 -23.53 -68.51
CA SER A 6 -21.03 -23.27 -68.06
C SER A 6 -21.04 -22.31 -66.86
N LYS A 7 -20.41 -22.77 -65.80
CA LYS A 7 -20.18 -22.00 -64.55
C LYS A 7 -19.10 -20.94 -64.82
N PRO A 8 -19.31 -19.63 -64.44
CA PRO A 8 -18.28 -18.62 -64.68
C PRO A 8 -17.07 -18.84 -63.80
N PRO A 9 -15.86 -18.47 -64.25
CA PRO A 9 -14.64 -18.61 -63.49
C PRO A 9 -14.65 -17.64 -62.31
N ARG A 10 -14.37 -18.21 -61.11
CA ARG A 10 -14.13 -17.41 -59.90
C ARG A 10 -12.73 -16.76 -60.03
N HIS A 11 -12.69 -15.43 -60.24
CA HIS A 11 -11.45 -14.68 -60.12
C HIS A 11 -11.06 -14.63 -58.63
N GLY A 12 -10.07 -15.43 -58.25
CA GLY A 12 -9.40 -15.25 -56.96
C GLY A 12 -8.51 -14.03 -57.08
N THR A 13 -8.91 -12.92 -56.45
CA THR A 13 -8.02 -11.77 -56.25
C THR A 13 -6.99 -12.16 -55.21
N GLY A 14 -5.75 -12.44 -55.63
CA GLY A 14 -4.62 -12.64 -54.75
C GLY A 14 -4.28 -11.35 -54.01
N PHE A 15 -4.01 -11.44 -52.69
CA PHE A 15 -3.52 -10.32 -51.88
C PHE A 15 -2.16 -9.85 -52.43
N THR A 16 -2.01 -8.56 -52.63
CA THR A 16 -0.74 -7.94 -53.03
C THR A 16 0.14 -7.68 -51.77
N LEU A 17 1.48 -7.62 -52.00
CA LEU A 17 2.40 -7.22 -50.93
C LEU A 17 2.07 -5.84 -50.33
N VAL A 18 1.49 -4.96 -51.13
CA VAL A 18 1.06 -3.61 -50.70
C VAL A 18 -0.14 -3.70 -49.79
N ASP A 19 -1.11 -4.56 -50.10
CA ASP A 19 -2.29 -4.77 -49.22
C ASP A 19 -1.86 -5.28 -47.85
N LEU A 20 -0.92 -6.21 -47.79
CA LEU A 20 -0.36 -6.72 -46.53
C LEU A 20 0.35 -5.61 -45.75
N ALA A 21 1.15 -4.78 -46.43
CA ALA A 21 1.89 -3.69 -45.79
C ALA A 21 0.94 -2.64 -45.18
N ILE A 22 -0.13 -2.29 -45.89
CA ILE A 22 -1.14 -1.33 -45.39
C ILE A 22 -1.86 -1.90 -44.16
N VAL A 23 -2.25 -3.17 -44.19
CA VAL A 23 -2.92 -3.83 -43.07
C VAL A 23 -1.99 -3.87 -41.82
N LEU A 24 -0.70 -4.18 -41.99
CA LEU A 24 0.26 -4.20 -40.89
C LEU A 24 0.45 -2.81 -40.27
N VAL A 25 0.50 -1.75 -41.08
CA VAL A 25 0.59 -0.37 -40.58
C VAL A 25 -0.67 0.01 -39.77
N ILE A 26 -1.86 -0.31 -40.28
CA ILE A 26 -3.11 -0.01 -39.59
C ILE A 26 -3.20 -0.79 -38.27
N VAL A 27 -2.84 -2.08 -38.26
CA VAL A 27 -2.83 -2.91 -37.06
C VAL A 27 -1.81 -2.38 -36.03
N ALA A 28 -0.62 -1.96 -36.48
CA ALA A 28 0.39 -1.38 -35.60
C ALA A 28 -0.08 -0.07 -34.94
N LEU A 29 -0.75 0.81 -35.70
CA LEU A 29 -1.33 2.06 -35.17
C LEU A 29 -2.46 1.80 -34.19
N LEU A 30 -3.34 0.84 -34.47
CA LEU A 30 -4.42 0.47 -33.54
C LEU A 30 -3.87 -0.21 -32.28
N ALA A 31 -2.88 -1.09 -32.41
CA ALA A 31 -2.26 -1.76 -31.26
C ALA A 31 -1.53 -0.78 -30.33
N SER A 32 -0.86 0.25 -30.89
CA SER A 32 -0.17 1.26 -30.06
C SER A 32 -1.12 2.07 -29.21
N GLY A 33 -2.30 2.42 -29.71
CA GLY A 33 -3.33 3.17 -28.95
C GLY A 33 -3.95 2.35 -27.81
N LEU A 34 -4.11 1.03 -27.99
CA LEU A 34 -4.69 0.15 -26.97
C LEU A 34 -3.78 -0.06 -25.77
N MET A 35 -2.45 -0.10 -25.97
CA MET A 35 -1.49 -0.35 -24.88
C MET A 35 -1.47 0.74 -23.81
N VAL A 36 -1.65 2.00 -24.18
CA VAL A 36 -1.69 3.13 -23.22
C VAL A 36 -2.91 3.04 -22.30
N GLY A 37 -4.06 2.65 -22.83
CA GLY A 37 -5.30 2.50 -22.05
C GLY A 37 -5.21 1.36 -21.01
N ILE A 38 -4.56 0.25 -21.35
CA ILE A 38 -4.41 -0.91 -20.47
C ILE A 38 -3.48 -0.58 -19.28
N ALA A 39 -2.39 0.14 -19.53
CA ALA A 39 -1.46 0.55 -18.47
C ALA A 39 -2.12 1.47 -17.43
N ALA A 40 -2.91 2.45 -17.88
CA ALA A 40 -3.66 3.34 -16.99
C ALA A 40 -4.71 2.60 -16.15
N GLN A 41 -5.41 1.64 -16.74
CA GLN A 41 -6.39 0.81 -16.03
C GLN A 41 -5.73 -0.08 -14.97
N ARG A 42 -4.55 -0.65 -15.25
CA ARG A 42 -3.79 -1.46 -14.27
C ARG A 42 -3.35 -0.62 -13.08
N ASN A 43 -2.75 0.55 -13.31
CA ASN A 43 -2.34 1.45 -12.23
C ASN A 43 -3.53 1.88 -11.36
N ALA A 44 -4.68 2.17 -11.96
CA ALA A 44 -5.88 2.51 -11.19
C ALA A 44 -6.38 1.31 -10.35
N ALA A 45 -6.36 0.10 -10.90
CA ALA A 45 -6.76 -1.10 -10.19
C ALA A 45 -5.80 -1.42 -9.01
N GLU A 46 -4.49 -1.30 -9.21
CA GLU A 46 -3.47 -1.49 -8.17
C GLU A 46 -3.61 -0.44 -7.04
N THR A 47 -3.90 0.82 -7.37
CA THR A 47 -4.15 1.87 -6.38
C THR A 47 -5.40 1.58 -5.54
N ILE A 48 -6.49 1.13 -6.16
CA ILE A 48 -7.72 0.74 -5.45
C ILE A 48 -7.46 -0.47 -4.54
N ASP A 49 -6.68 -1.43 -5.00
CA ASP A 49 -6.33 -2.61 -4.20
C ASP A 49 -5.46 -2.23 -3.00
N ALA A 50 -4.46 -1.37 -3.18
CA ALA A 50 -3.65 -0.83 -2.10
C ALA A 50 -4.49 -0.08 -1.05
N GLN A 51 -5.47 0.72 -1.46
CA GLN A 51 -6.39 1.41 -0.54
C GLN A 51 -7.23 0.40 0.27
N ARG A 52 -7.71 -0.67 -0.37
CA ARG A 52 -8.45 -1.74 0.33
C ARG A 52 -7.56 -2.50 1.32
N GLN A 53 -6.31 -2.77 0.94
CA GLN A 53 -5.35 -3.40 1.83
C GLN A 53 -5.04 -2.51 3.04
N LEU A 54 -4.83 -1.21 2.86
CA LEU A 54 -4.61 -0.25 3.95
C LEU A 54 -5.82 -0.16 4.89
N GLU A 55 -7.04 -0.21 4.37
CA GLU A 55 -8.25 -0.24 5.22
C GLU A 55 -8.33 -1.55 6.02
N ASN A 56 -8.09 -2.70 5.39
CA ASN A 56 -8.03 -3.99 6.07
C ASN A 56 -6.92 -4.02 7.15
N ILE A 57 -5.75 -3.45 6.87
CA ILE A 57 -4.66 -3.30 7.86
C ILE A 57 -5.14 -2.47 9.04
N ARG A 58 -5.79 -1.33 8.82
CA ARG A 58 -6.34 -0.47 9.87
C ARG A 58 -7.35 -1.20 10.76
N GLU A 59 -8.24 -1.96 10.15
CA GLU A 59 -9.21 -2.79 10.88
C GLU A 59 -8.53 -3.91 11.68
N THR A 60 -7.55 -4.59 11.08
CA THR A 60 -6.79 -5.67 11.73
C THR A 60 -5.96 -5.15 12.90
N LEU A 61 -5.29 -3.99 12.76
CA LEU A 61 -4.57 -3.33 13.87
C LEU A 61 -5.51 -2.98 15.03
N THR A 62 -6.70 -2.47 14.70
CA THR A 62 -7.73 -2.18 15.71
C THR A 62 -8.20 -3.47 16.39
N GLY A 63 -8.49 -4.53 15.62
CA GLY A 63 -8.88 -5.84 16.14
C GLY A 63 -7.80 -6.47 17.03
N PHE A 64 -6.54 -6.33 16.65
CA PHE A 64 -5.41 -6.75 17.49
C PHE A 64 -5.38 -6.01 18.83
N ALA A 65 -5.60 -4.69 18.81
CA ALA A 65 -5.67 -3.91 20.05
C ALA A 65 -6.82 -4.35 20.95
N LEU A 66 -8.00 -4.63 20.42
CA LEU A 66 -9.16 -5.12 21.16
C LEU A 66 -8.90 -6.47 21.83
N THR A 67 -8.15 -7.36 21.19
CA THR A 67 -7.86 -8.71 21.71
C THR A 67 -6.68 -8.73 22.67
N HIS A 68 -5.60 -7.99 22.37
CA HIS A 68 -4.34 -8.02 23.12
C HIS A 68 -4.16 -6.86 24.10
N GLY A 69 -5.05 -5.84 24.07
CA GLY A 69 -4.91 -4.64 24.92
C GLY A 69 -3.81 -3.68 24.49
N ARG A 70 -3.20 -3.89 23.30
CA ARG A 70 -2.12 -3.06 22.74
C ARG A 70 -2.10 -3.13 21.22
N LEU A 71 -1.44 -2.20 20.58
CA LEU A 71 -1.07 -2.33 19.17
C LEU A 71 0.14 -3.28 19.02
N PRO A 72 0.31 -3.94 17.87
CA PRO A 72 1.52 -4.72 17.62
C PRO A 72 2.72 -3.79 17.44
N CYS A 73 3.90 -4.27 17.82
CA CYS A 73 5.15 -3.60 17.47
C CYS A 73 5.44 -3.75 15.97
N PRO A 74 6.18 -2.83 15.34
CA PRO A 74 6.67 -3.03 13.97
C PRO A 74 7.54 -4.28 13.85
N ALA A 75 7.62 -4.85 12.64
CA ALA A 75 8.60 -5.88 12.31
C ALA A 75 9.90 -5.25 11.80
N LEU A 76 11.01 -6.00 11.90
CA LEU A 76 12.29 -5.57 11.37
C LEU A 76 12.23 -5.50 9.84
N PRO A 77 12.60 -4.37 9.22
CA PRO A 77 12.45 -4.17 7.79
C PRO A 77 13.52 -4.86 6.94
N ASN A 78 14.73 -5.06 7.50
CA ASN A 78 15.92 -5.53 6.80
C ASN A 78 16.06 -7.06 6.74
N LEU A 79 15.07 -7.81 7.20
CA LEU A 79 15.06 -9.28 7.09
C LEU A 79 14.57 -9.70 5.70
N THR A 80 15.14 -10.79 5.18
CA THR A 80 14.66 -11.39 3.93
C THR A 80 13.42 -12.25 4.17
N SER A 81 12.59 -12.50 3.17
CA SER A 81 11.39 -13.37 3.31
C SER A 81 11.71 -14.82 3.69
N SER A 82 13.00 -15.22 3.68
CA SER A 82 13.45 -16.54 4.13
C SER A 82 13.85 -16.58 5.62
N ASP A 83 13.94 -15.44 6.30
CA ASP A 83 14.31 -15.38 7.71
C ASP A 83 13.14 -15.85 8.60
N ALA A 84 13.44 -16.65 9.62
CA ALA A 84 12.42 -17.25 10.49
C ALA A 84 11.63 -16.22 11.31
N SER A 85 12.17 -15.03 11.55
CA SER A 85 11.53 -13.93 12.30
C SER A 85 10.98 -12.81 11.41
N VAL A 86 11.01 -13.01 10.08
CA VAL A 86 10.48 -12.00 9.14
C VAL A 86 8.99 -11.77 9.38
N GLY A 87 8.56 -10.52 9.36
CA GLY A 87 7.15 -10.16 9.56
C GLY A 87 6.58 -10.44 10.94
N VAL A 88 7.42 -10.88 11.89
CA VAL A 88 7.04 -11.02 13.30
C VAL A 88 7.33 -9.71 14.02
N GLU A 89 6.45 -9.30 14.92
CA GLU A 89 6.63 -8.07 15.70
C GLU A 89 7.95 -8.08 16.49
N ASN A 90 8.60 -6.91 16.55
CA ASN A 90 9.83 -6.67 17.31
C ASN A 90 9.77 -5.29 17.96
N CYS A 91 9.70 -5.25 19.27
CA CYS A 91 9.48 -4.02 20.04
C CYS A 91 10.75 -3.21 20.30
N ALA A 92 11.87 -3.49 19.65
CA ALA A 92 13.10 -2.74 19.83
C ALA A 92 13.05 -1.33 19.24
N GLN A 93 12.24 -1.11 18.20
CA GLN A 93 12.11 0.15 17.48
C GLN A 93 10.64 0.50 17.22
N PRO A 94 10.25 1.78 17.27
CA PRO A 94 8.89 2.21 16.95
C PRO A 94 8.61 2.29 15.44
N HIS A 95 9.67 2.26 14.61
CA HIS A 95 9.61 2.29 13.14
C HIS A 95 10.08 0.97 12.55
N GLY A 96 9.44 0.56 11.48
CA GLY A 96 9.78 -0.65 10.75
C GLY A 96 8.78 -0.92 9.63
N VAL A 97 8.47 -2.19 9.45
CA VAL A 97 7.43 -2.62 8.51
C VAL A 97 6.27 -3.26 9.27
N LEU A 98 5.14 -3.36 8.61
CA LEU A 98 3.95 -4.00 9.18
C LEU A 98 4.32 -5.43 9.65
N PRO A 99 3.95 -5.86 10.86
CA PRO A 99 4.20 -7.22 11.34
C PRO A 99 3.17 -8.21 10.75
N TRP A 100 3.26 -8.45 9.44
CA TRP A 100 2.24 -9.17 8.68
C TRP A 100 2.05 -10.62 9.13
N VAL A 101 3.09 -11.31 9.60
CA VAL A 101 2.98 -12.67 10.12
C VAL A 101 2.22 -12.67 11.43
N THR A 102 2.51 -11.72 12.34
CA THR A 102 1.77 -11.56 13.60
C THR A 102 0.29 -11.24 13.36
N LEU A 103 -0.01 -10.49 12.31
CA LEU A 103 -1.36 -10.02 11.98
C LEU A 103 -2.15 -10.97 11.05
N GLY A 104 -1.48 -11.94 10.41
CA GLY A 104 -2.10 -12.80 9.40
C GLY A 104 -2.46 -12.05 8.10
N LEU A 105 -1.65 -11.06 7.72
CA LEU A 105 -1.84 -10.21 6.55
C LEU A 105 -0.84 -10.55 5.42
N PRO A 106 -1.04 -10.08 4.19
CA PRO A 106 -0.04 -10.15 3.13
C PRO A 106 1.24 -9.37 3.48
N GLU A 107 2.40 -9.87 3.01
CA GLU A 107 3.71 -9.24 3.21
C GLU A 107 3.84 -7.90 2.48
N VAL A 108 3.27 -7.82 1.26
CA VAL A 108 3.52 -6.72 0.33
C VAL A 108 2.23 -6.09 -0.19
N ASP A 109 2.38 -4.87 -0.63
CA ASP A 109 1.38 -4.12 -1.38
C ASP A 109 1.27 -4.63 -2.84
N PRO A 110 0.33 -4.12 -3.67
CA PRO A 110 0.15 -4.54 -5.05
C PRO A 110 1.39 -4.36 -5.94
N TRP A 111 2.33 -3.49 -5.55
CA TRP A 111 3.57 -3.23 -6.27
C TRP A 111 4.77 -4.02 -5.73
N GLY A 112 4.55 -4.92 -4.75
CA GLY A 112 5.56 -5.83 -4.21
C GLY A 112 6.47 -5.21 -3.15
N ARG A 113 6.05 -4.17 -2.44
CA ARG A 113 6.79 -3.54 -1.34
C ARG A 113 6.10 -3.79 -0.02
N ARG A 114 6.89 -3.90 1.06
CA ARG A 114 6.39 -3.97 2.42
C ARG A 114 5.79 -2.64 2.84
N PHE A 115 4.68 -2.69 3.58
CA PHE A 115 4.11 -1.49 4.19
C PHE A 115 5.04 -0.98 5.29
N THR A 116 5.45 0.29 5.22
CA THR A 116 6.11 0.96 6.35
C THR A 116 5.09 1.14 7.48
N TYR A 117 5.52 0.87 8.71
CA TYR A 117 4.66 0.95 9.88
C TYR A 117 5.39 1.63 11.03
N TYR A 118 4.73 2.65 11.57
CA TYR A 118 5.08 3.31 12.81
C TYR A 118 4.04 3.00 13.88
N ALA A 119 4.49 2.72 15.12
CA ALA A 119 3.62 2.58 16.27
C ALA A 119 4.28 3.12 17.53
N HIS A 120 3.57 4.02 18.24
CA HIS A 120 4.07 4.67 19.44
C HIS A 120 4.22 3.68 20.60
N GLY A 121 5.37 3.72 21.31
CA GLY A 121 5.72 2.79 22.36
C GLY A 121 4.71 2.63 23.50
N SER A 122 4.00 3.70 23.87
CA SER A 122 2.95 3.60 24.90
C SER A 122 1.75 2.77 24.45
N PHE A 123 1.53 2.62 23.14
CA PHE A 123 0.45 1.80 22.60
C PHE A 123 0.88 0.37 22.28
N THR A 124 2.21 0.10 22.16
CA THR A 124 2.74 -1.22 21.85
C THR A 124 3.37 -1.93 23.03
N GLY A 125 3.55 -1.21 24.16
CA GLY A 125 4.16 -1.76 25.36
C GLY A 125 3.41 -2.97 25.93
N ALA A 126 4.08 -3.73 26.79
CA ALA A 126 3.45 -4.82 27.53
C ALA A 126 2.29 -4.30 28.38
N VAL A 127 1.18 -5.05 28.41
CA VAL A 127 0.04 -4.71 29.27
C VAL A 127 0.46 -4.92 30.71
N PRO A 128 0.36 -3.87 31.57
CA PRO A 128 0.74 -3.99 32.97
C PRO A 128 -0.11 -5.03 33.72
N SER A 129 0.46 -5.63 34.76
CA SER A 129 -0.27 -6.61 35.59
C SER A 129 -1.51 -5.96 36.22
N GLY A 130 -2.66 -6.58 36.04
CA GLY A 130 -3.95 -6.06 36.51
C GLY A 130 -4.61 -5.02 35.60
N ALA A 131 -3.94 -4.55 34.54
CA ALA A 131 -4.53 -3.71 33.50
C ALA A 131 -5.07 -4.56 32.36
N LEU A 132 -5.99 -4.00 31.58
CA LEU A 132 -6.58 -4.64 30.40
C LEU A 132 -6.01 -4.06 29.08
N ALA A 133 -5.26 -2.94 29.18
CA ALA A 133 -4.55 -2.33 28.06
C ALA A 133 -3.21 -1.72 28.50
N SER A 134 -2.30 -1.54 27.53
CA SER A 134 -0.99 -0.88 27.74
C SER A 134 -1.13 0.65 27.83
N PHE A 135 -2.25 1.21 27.42
CA PHE A 135 -2.53 2.64 27.37
C PHE A 135 -3.88 2.96 28.06
N THR A 136 -4.11 4.23 28.32
CA THR A 136 -5.32 4.77 28.97
C THR A 136 -6.07 5.74 28.04
N LEU A 137 -7.19 6.28 28.51
CA LEU A 137 -7.92 7.33 27.77
C LEU A 137 -7.09 8.61 27.58
N ASP A 138 -6.16 8.90 28.50
CA ASP A 138 -5.31 10.10 28.45
C ASP A 138 -4.02 9.90 27.65
N THR A 139 -3.68 8.65 27.29
CA THR A 139 -2.47 8.38 26.51
C THR A 139 -2.60 8.99 25.12
N VAL A 140 -1.61 9.74 24.68
CA VAL A 140 -1.52 10.36 23.36
C VAL A 140 -0.41 9.72 22.54
N GLY A 141 -0.56 9.69 21.22
CA GLY A 141 0.52 9.35 20.30
C GLY A 141 1.38 10.60 20.03
N ASN A 142 2.28 10.50 19.07
CA ASN A 142 3.17 11.63 18.71
C ASN A 142 3.43 11.75 17.20
N ALA A 143 2.88 10.83 16.37
CA ALA A 143 2.99 10.97 14.93
C ALA A 143 1.97 11.99 14.40
N ASN A 144 2.36 12.69 13.34
CA ASN A 144 1.56 13.70 12.68
C ASN A 144 1.48 13.40 11.18
N VAL A 145 0.32 13.66 10.58
CA VAL A 145 0.11 13.60 9.14
C VAL A 145 -0.16 15.00 8.62
N LYS A 146 0.58 15.42 7.58
CA LYS A 146 0.45 16.72 6.92
C LYS A 146 0.04 16.56 5.46
N ALA A 147 -0.47 17.64 4.87
CA ALA A 147 -0.82 17.69 3.45
C ALA A 147 0.38 17.94 2.52
N GLY A 148 1.58 18.10 3.07
CA GLY A 148 2.84 18.33 2.37
C GLY A 148 3.92 18.76 3.35
N SER A 149 5.20 18.53 3.03
CA SER A 149 6.36 18.87 3.87
C SER A 149 6.46 20.39 4.15
N GLY A 150 5.95 21.23 3.26
CA GLY A 150 5.85 22.68 3.45
C GLY A 150 4.62 23.15 4.24
N SER A 151 3.72 22.23 4.66
CA SER A 151 2.51 22.60 5.39
C SER A 151 2.79 22.84 6.87
N SER A 152 2.29 23.97 7.40
CA SER A 152 2.36 24.28 8.82
C SER A 152 1.24 23.63 9.66
N SER A 153 0.18 23.12 9.02
CA SER A 153 -0.96 22.50 9.67
C SER A 153 -0.99 20.99 9.47
N ASN A 154 -1.36 20.27 10.52
CA ASN A 154 -1.55 18.84 10.48
C ASN A 154 -2.96 18.49 9.95
N VAL A 155 -3.04 17.46 9.12
CA VAL A 155 -4.29 16.76 8.75
C VAL A 155 -4.77 15.91 9.92
N ALA A 156 -3.81 15.27 10.61
CA ALA A 156 -4.05 14.52 11.83
C ALA A 156 -2.83 14.61 12.75
N SER A 157 -3.05 14.57 14.07
CA SER A 157 -2.01 14.71 15.10
C SER A 157 -2.17 13.68 16.21
N ASP A 158 -1.13 13.54 17.01
CA ASP A 158 -1.11 12.68 18.19
C ASP A 158 -1.48 11.23 17.89
N LEU A 159 -1.04 10.76 16.71
CA LEU A 159 -1.41 9.46 16.19
C LEU A 159 -0.63 8.34 16.88
N PRO A 160 -1.32 7.26 17.32
CA PRO A 160 -0.67 6.09 17.91
C PRO A 160 0.03 5.21 16.88
N ALA A 161 -0.40 5.22 15.61
CA ALA A 161 0.19 4.41 14.55
C ALA A 161 -0.13 4.97 13.17
N VAL A 162 0.82 4.81 12.25
CA VAL A 162 0.71 5.18 10.84
C VAL A 162 1.21 4.03 9.96
N VAL A 163 0.57 3.81 8.83
CA VAL A 163 0.94 2.80 7.82
C VAL A 163 1.06 3.48 6.47
N VAL A 164 2.14 3.19 5.76
CA VAL A 164 2.43 3.75 4.43
C VAL A 164 2.62 2.63 3.42
N SER A 165 1.97 2.74 2.27
CA SER A 165 2.35 2.05 1.02
C SER A 165 3.06 3.08 0.13
N HIS A 166 4.25 2.74 -0.35
CA HIS A 166 5.09 3.64 -1.14
C HIS A 166 4.71 3.70 -2.63
N GLY A 167 3.49 3.31 -2.97
CA GLY A 167 2.92 3.47 -4.31
C GLY A 167 3.68 2.74 -5.43
N SER A 168 3.41 3.11 -6.66
CA SER A 168 3.98 2.45 -7.85
C SER A 168 5.48 2.72 -8.02
N ARG A 169 5.97 3.89 -7.62
CA ARG A 169 7.40 4.24 -7.66
C ARG A 169 8.18 3.58 -6.53
N GLY A 170 7.56 3.40 -5.38
CA GLY A 170 8.12 2.69 -4.23
C GLY A 170 9.32 3.34 -3.59
N ALA A 171 9.51 4.66 -3.77
CA ALA A 171 10.63 5.39 -3.22
C ALA A 171 10.70 5.25 -1.69
N GLY A 172 11.84 4.83 -1.16
CA GLY A 172 12.02 4.58 0.27
C GLY A 172 11.35 3.29 0.79
N GLY A 173 10.59 2.58 -0.04
CA GLY A 173 9.91 1.33 0.35
C GLY A 173 10.85 0.15 0.56
N TRP A 174 10.51 -0.73 1.47
CA TRP A 174 11.26 -1.96 1.75
C TRP A 174 10.81 -3.11 0.85
N GLN A 175 11.78 -3.88 0.38
CA GLN A 175 11.55 -5.04 -0.48
C GLN A 175 11.61 -6.36 0.31
N PRO A 176 11.03 -7.46 -0.21
CA PRO A 176 11.09 -8.79 0.40
C PRO A 176 12.51 -9.34 0.61
N ASN A 177 13.48 -8.85 -0.15
CA ASN A 177 14.90 -9.23 0.00
C ASN A 177 15.60 -8.48 1.15
N GLY A 178 14.88 -7.65 1.93
CA GLY A 178 15.44 -6.89 3.06
C GLY A 178 16.16 -5.61 2.65
N SER A 179 16.15 -5.21 1.38
CA SER A 179 16.72 -3.94 0.93
C SER A 179 15.67 -2.83 0.89
N GLN A 180 16.09 -1.61 1.18
CA GLN A 180 15.27 -0.42 0.99
C GLN A 180 15.56 0.19 -0.39
N LEU A 181 14.53 0.57 -1.11
CA LEU A 181 14.69 1.34 -2.34
C LEU A 181 15.20 2.74 -2.01
N PRO A 182 16.02 3.34 -2.89
CA PRO A 182 16.51 4.68 -2.64
C PRO A 182 15.33 5.65 -2.49
N GLY A 183 15.40 6.47 -1.45
CA GLY A 183 14.46 7.57 -1.23
C GLY A 183 14.67 8.67 -2.26
N VAL A 184 13.60 9.39 -2.54
CA VAL A 184 13.66 10.66 -3.28
C VAL A 184 13.61 11.83 -2.31
N SER A 185 13.69 13.04 -2.80
CA SER A 185 13.52 14.26 -2.02
C SER A 185 12.04 14.64 -1.90
N GLY A 186 11.71 15.51 -0.95
CA GLY A 186 10.38 16.07 -0.79
C GLY A 186 9.41 15.17 -0.03
N ASP A 187 8.14 15.23 -0.39
CA ASP A 187 7.05 14.61 0.36
C ASP A 187 7.16 13.08 0.48
N GLU A 188 7.73 12.38 -0.51
CA GLU A 188 7.95 10.92 -0.43
C GLU A 188 9.10 10.55 0.49
N ALA A 189 10.14 11.38 0.57
CA ALA A 189 11.24 11.14 1.49
C ALA A 189 10.79 11.22 2.95
N GLU A 190 9.86 12.12 3.27
CA GLU A 190 9.26 12.28 4.60
C GLU A 190 8.53 11.00 5.06
N ASN A 191 7.94 10.24 4.14
CA ASN A 191 7.28 8.97 4.47
C ASN A 191 8.25 7.79 4.66
N ALA A 192 9.55 8.00 4.41
CA ALA A 192 10.58 6.95 4.40
C ALA A 192 11.74 7.18 5.39
N ASP A 193 11.81 8.34 6.04
CA ASP A 193 12.95 8.76 6.86
C ASP A 193 12.90 8.32 8.33
N ALA A 194 11.85 7.60 8.71
CA ALA A 194 11.64 7.07 10.05
C ALA A 194 11.53 8.15 11.15
N ASP A 195 10.97 9.30 10.82
CA ASP A 195 10.62 10.34 11.78
C ASP A 195 9.14 10.25 12.22
N LEU A 196 8.57 11.33 12.76
CA LEU A 196 7.21 11.38 13.28
C LEU A 196 6.24 12.17 12.37
N THR A 197 6.71 12.61 11.23
CA THR A 197 5.94 13.37 10.25
C THR A 197 5.69 12.52 9.02
N PHE A 198 4.44 12.41 8.64
CA PHE A 198 4.02 11.67 7.45
C PHE A 198 3.22 12.59 6.54
N ILE A 199 3.32 12.37 5.23
CA ILE A 199 2.60 13.16 4.23
C ILE A 199 1.48 12.32 3.62
N SER A 200 0.27 12.88 3.65
CA SER A 200 -0.89 12.31 2.96
C SER A 200 -1.56 13.38 2.12
N ARG A 201 -1.45 13.27 0.81
CA ARG A 201 -2.06 14.17 -0.16
C ARG A 201 -2.48 13.46 -1.44
N THR A 202 -3.14 14.18 -2.31
CA THR A 202 -3.51 13.66 -3.63
C THR A 202 -2.25 13.25 -4.41
N GLN A 203 -2.29 12.06 -5.00
CA GLN A 203 -1.23 11.54 -5.86
C GLN A 203 -1.05 12.42 -7.10
N ASP A 204 0.21 12.61 -7.50
CA ASP A 204 0.60 13.33 -8.71
C ASP A 204 1.90 12.76 -9.32
N GLY A 205 2.50 13.45 -10.29
CA GLY A 205 3.76 13.02 -10.92
C GLY A 205 4.96 12.90 -9.96
N ASN A 206 4.90 13.50 -8.76
CA ASN A 206 6.00 13.55 -7.78
C ASN A 206 5.64 12.91 -6.43
N PHE A 207 4.41 12.42 -6.26
CA PHE A 207 3.95 11.80 -5.02
C PHE A 207 2.91 10.73 -5.32
N ASP A 208 3.17 9.48 -4.95
CA ASP A 208 2.23 8.37 -5.14
C ASP A 208 2.01 7.50 -3.89
N ASP A 209 2.57 7.91 -2.74
CA ASP A 209 2.37 7.23 -1.46
C ASP A 209 0.89 7.26 -1.04
N LEU A 210 0.50 6.17 -0.40
CA LEU A 210 -0.81 6.02 0.24
C LEU A 210 -0.60 5.83 1.74
N VAL A 211 -1.23 6.69 2.54
CA VAL A 211 -1.05 6.72 3.99
C VAL A 211 -2.37 6.50 4.70
N THR A 212 -2.37 5.63 5.69
CA THR A 212 -3.48 5.46 6.64
C THR A 212 -2.96 5.50 8.07
N TRP A 213 -3.85 5.79 9.03
CA TRP A 213 -3.48 5.90 10.44
C TRP A 213 -4.59 5.43 11.36
N ILE A 214 -4.21 5.11 12.58
CA ILE A 214 -5.16 4.83 13.65
C ILE A 214 -5.58 6.15 14.29
N VAL A 215 -6.88 6.45 14.26
CA VAL A 215 -7.45 7.63 14.91
C VAL A 215 -7.58 7.35 16.41
N PRO A 216 -6.92 8.14 17.30
CA PRO A 216 -6.87 7.86 18.74
C PRO A 216 -8.26 7.74 19.40
N SER A 217 -9.17 8.67 19.07
CA SER A 217 -10.52 8.68 19.62
C SER A 217 -11.35 7.46 19.22
N ILE A 218 -11.21 7.01 17.97
CA ILE A 218 -11.91 5.82 17.45
C ILE A 218 -11.36 4.56 18.13
N LEU A 219 -10.03 4.42 18.23
CA LEU A 219 -9.40 3.30 18.91
C LEU A 219 -9.87 3.20 20.36
N LYS A 220 -9.75 4.29 21.11
CA LYS A 220 -10.15 4.36 22.53
C LYS A 220 -11.63 4.05 22.71
N SER A 221 -12.52 4.62 21.90
CA SER A 221 -13.95 4.33 21.94
C SER A 221 -14.25 2.84 21.73
N LYS A 222 -13.59 2.20 20.75
CA LYS A 222 -13.73 0.76 20.54
C LYS A 222 -13.16 -0.06 21.70
N MET A 223 -12.07 0.37 22.31
CA MET A 223 -11.47 -0.28 23.50
C MET A 223 -12.40 -0.19 24.73
N VAL A 224 -13.06 0.95 24.94
CA VAL A 224 -14.09 1.11 25.99
C VAL A 224 -15.27 0.20 25.71
N ALA A 225 -15.80 0.17 24.50
CA ALA A 225 -16.91 -0.70 24.11
C ALA A 225 -16.58 -2.19 24.26
N ALA A 226 -15.32 -2.57 24.12
CA ALA A 226 -14.83 -3.94 24.33
C ALA A 226 -14.48 -4.25 25.81
N GLY A 227 -14.67 -3.29 26.74
CA GLY A 227 -14.33 -3.45 28.14
C GLY A 227 -12.82 -3.52 28.42
N ARG A 228 -11.99 -2.99 27.52
CA ARG A 228 -10.52 -2.95 27.67
C ARG A 228 -10.02 -1.65 28.32
N LEU A 229 -10.79 -0.59 28.23
CA LEU A 229 -10.53 0.68 28.89
C LEU A 229 -11.75 1.04 29.78
N PRO A 230 -11.52 1.75 30.90
CA PRO A 230 -12.58 2.20 31.80
C PRO A 230 -13.46 3.29 31.16
#